data_0a991c33868deba23554e4fbccde25ee
#
_entry.id   0a991c33868deba23554e4fbccde25ee
#
_cell.length_a   1.000
_cell.length_b   1.000
_cell.length_c   1.000
_cell.angle_alpha   90.00
_cell.angle_beta   90.00
_cell.angle_gamma   90.00
#
_symmetry.space_group_name_H-M   'P 1'
#
loop_
_entity.id
_entity.type
_entity.pdbx_description
1 polymer ?
#
loop_
_entity_poly.entity_id
_entity_poly.type
_entity_poly.pdbx_seq_one_letter_code
_entity_poly.pdbx_strand_id
1 'polypeptide(L)'
;VMAEVRRLKAEPLVAGELRRAKDHLKGSLMLGLESTSSRMTHLARQEIYGDTGESLDDMLVAIDAVTDADVARVAQRLFPTGSLGLTVLGGGTPETIEAEQLALA
;
A
#
# COMPACT_ATOMS: atom_id res chain seq x y z
N VAL A 1 8.87 5.33 -10.53
CA VAL A 1 8.65 4.88 -9.13
C VAL A 1 9.15 5.94 -8.15
N MET A 2 10.43 6.33 -8.18
CA MET A 2 11.01 7.28 -7.20
C MET A 2 10.29 8.64 -7.14
N ALA A 3 9.93 9.20 -8.30
CA ALA A 3 9.18 10.45 -8.35
C ALA A 3 7.84 10.36 -7.61
N GLU A 4 7.11 9.25 -7.76
CA GLU A 4 5.84 9.05 -7.08
C GLU A 4 6.00 8.87 -5.57
N VAL A 5 7.04 8.17 -5.13
CA VAL A 5 7.32 8.02 -3.69
C VAL A 5 7.67 9.36 -3.06
N ARG A 6 8.50 10.18 -3.75
CA ARG A 6 8.81 11.54 -3.28
C ARG A 6 7.56 12.41 -3.21
N ARG A 7 6.72 12.37 -4.26
CA ARG A 7 5.45 13.09 -4.29
C ARG A 7 4.55 12.68 -3.10
N LEU A 8 4.38 11.40 -2.89
CA LEU A 8 3.54 10.88 -1.80
C LEU A 8 4.02 11.32 -0.41
N LYS A 9 5.33 11.52 -0.24
CA LYS A 9 5.92 12.03 1.02
C LYS A 9 5.79 13.54 1.19
N ALA A 10 5.92 14.29 0.09
CA ALA A 10 6.11 15.74 0.14
C ALA A 10 4.84 16.55 -0.14
N GLU A 11 3.90 15.97 -0.89
CA GLU A 11 2.74 16.67 -1.41
C GLU A 11 1.43 16.10 -0.86
N PRO A 12 0.41 16.95 -0.67
CA PRO A 12 -0.94 16.46 -0.39
C PRO A 12 -1.46 15.59 -1.54
N LEU A 13 -2.32 14.63 -1.22
CA LEU A 13 -3.00 13.85 -2.25
C LEU A 13 -3.86 14.75 -3.15
N VAL A 14 -3.89 14.41 -4.44
CA VAL A 14 -4.75 15.12 -5.39
C VAL A 14 -6.22 14.88 -5.04
N ALA A 15 -7.05 15.91 -5.21
CA ALA A 15 -8.48 15.84 -4.90
C ALA A 15 -9.14 14.58 -5.49
N GLY A 16 -9.75 13.78 -4.64
CA GLY A 16 -10.40 12.52 -5.00
C GLY A 16 -9.46 11.33 -5.22
N GLU A 17 -8.15 11.47 -5.09
CA GLU A 17 -7.19 10.36 -5.21
C GLU A 17 -7.43 9.30 -4.12
N LEU A 18 -7.52 9.72 -2.86
CA LEU A 18 -7.83 8.83 -1.75
C LEU A 18 -9.19 8.14 -1.91
N ARG A 19 -10.22 8.87 -2.36
CA ARG A 19 -11.53 8.28 -2.59
C ARG A 19 -11.46 7.17 -3.65
N ARG A 20 -10.83 7.42 -4.80
CA ARG A 20 -10.67 6.41 -5.85
C ARG A 20 -9.89 5.18 -5.34
N ALA A 21 -8.85 5.39 -4.54
CA ALA A 21 -8.09 4.30 -3.94
C ALA A 21 -8.94 3.45 -2.99
N LYS A 22 -9.75 4.08 -2.14
CA LYS A 22 -10.70 3.40 -1.26
C LYS A 22 -11.75 2.61 -2.04
N ASP A 23 -12.36 3.21 -3.05
CA ASP A 23 -13.38 2.56 -3.87
C ASP A 23 -12.81 1.34 -4.60
N HIS A 24 -11.58 1.47 -5.13
CA HIS A 24 -10.87 0.35 -5.76
C HIS A 24 -10.56 -0.76 -4.75
N LEU A 25 -10.04 -0.41 -3.57
CA LEU A 25 -9.71 -1.38 -2.52
C LEU A 25 -10.95 -2.13 -2.03
N LYS A 26 -12.05 -1.41 -1.76
CA LYS A 26 -13.33 -2.01 -1.34
C LYS A 26 -13.88 -2.96 -2.42
N GLY A 27 -13.88 -2.53 -3.68
CA GLY A 27 -14.29 -3.37 -4.80
C GLY A 27 -13.45 -4.65 -4.92
N SER A 28 -12.12 -4.54 -4.82
CA SER A 28 -11.22 -5.68 -4.87
C SER A 28 -11.42 -6.63 -3.69
N LEU A 29 -11.66 -6.11 -2.49
CA LEU A 29 -11.93 -6.90 -1.29
C LEU A 29 -13.25 -7.70 -1.46
N MET A 30 -14.32 -7.05 -1.91
CA MET A 30 -15.61 -7.69 -2.13
C MET A 30 -15.51 -8.81 -3.17
N LEU A 31 -14.92 -8.52 -4.34
CA LEU A 31 -14.72 -9.52 -5.40
C LEU A 31 -13.80 -10.66 -4.96
N GLY A 32 -12.76 -10.34 -4.19
CA GLY A 32 -11.83 -11.34 -3.66
C GLY A 32 -12.48 -12.35 -2.71
N LEU A 33 -13.56 -11.96 -2.02
CA LEU A 33 -14.29 -12.81 -1.08
C LEU A 33 -15.52 -13.50 -1.68
N GLU A 34 -15.80 -13.36 -2.97
CA GLU A 34 -16.89 -14.07 -3.65
C GLU A 34 -16.63 -15.58 -3.72
N SER A 35 -15.36 -15.98 -3.90
CA SER A 35 -14.96 -17.39 -3.95
C SER A 35 -15.01 -18.04 -2.56
N THR A 36 -15.63 -19.21 -2.47
CA THR A 36 -15.64 -20.01 -1.22
C THR A 36 -14.26 -20.37 -0.74
N SER A 37 -13.33 -20.68 -1.65
CA SER A 37 -11.92 -20.96 -1.33
C SER A 37 -11.22 -19.74 -0.74
N SER A 38 -11.46 -18.57 -1.30
CA SER A 38 -10.89 -17.30 -0.79
C SER A 38 -11.44 -16.97 0.60
N ARG A 39 -12.75 -17.15 0.80
CA ARG A 39 -13.37 -16.96 2.12
C ARG A 39 -12.81 -17.93 3.16
N MET A 40 -12.67 -19.21 2.80
CA MET A 40 -12.06 -20.21 3.67
C MET A 40 -10.63 -19.83 4.06
N THR A 41 -9.82 -19.44 3.09
CA THR A 41 -8.44 -19.02 3.33
C THR A 41 -8.37 -17.77 4.21
N HIS A 42 -9.27 -16.81 4.00
CA HIS A 42 -9.37 -15.61 4.82
C HIS A 42 -9.69 -15.94 6.28
N LEU A 43 -10.74 -16.74 6.52
CA LEU A 43 -11.11 -17.19 7.86
C LEU A 43 -10.00 -17.99 8.55
N ALA A 44 -9.34 -18.89 7.81
CA ALA A 44 -8.23 -19.66 8.35
C ALA A 44 -7.05 -18.76 8.77
N ARG A 45 -6.75 -17.73 8.00
CA ARG A 45 -5.71 -16.75 8.38
C ARG A 45 -6.10 -15.96 9.62
N GLN A 46 -7.33 -15.49 9.73
CA GLN A 46 -7.80 -14.80 10.93
C GLN A 46 -7.61 -15.68 12.17
N GLU A 47 -8.00 -16.93 12.10
CA GLU A 47 -7.84 -17.86 13.22
C GLU A 47 -6.37 -18.13 13.58
N ILE A 48 -5.51 -18.35 12.57
CA ILE A 48 -4.08 -18.64 12.78
C ILE A 48 -3.33 -17.46 13.39
N TYR A 49 -3.63 -16.25 12.95
CA TYR A 49 -2.93 -15.05 13.42
C TYR A 49 -3.56 -14.41 14.65
N GLY A 50 -4.61 -15.02 15.21
CA GLY A 50 -5.31 -14.51 16.39
C GLY A 50 -6.02 -13.19 16.13
N ASP A 51 -6.36 -12.94 14.89
CA ASP A 51 -7.12 -11.76 14.50
C ASP A 51 -8.54 -11.83 15.09
N THR A 52 -9.07 -10.73 15.56
CA THR A 52 -10.33 -10.68 16.32
C THR A 52 -11.58 -10.97 15.49
N GLY A 53 -11.40 -11.52 14.27
CA GLY A 53 -12.52 -11.89 13.42
C GLY A 53 -13.30 -10.68 12.89
N GLU A 54 -12.57 -9.61 12.49
CA GLU A 54 -13.19 -8.45 11.86
C GLU A 54 -14.08 -8.90 10.69
N SER A 55 -15.32 -8.48 10.72
CA SER A 55 -16.25 -8.75 9.63
C SER A 55 -15.85 -7.95 8.37
N LEU A 56 -16.36 -8.36 7.22
CA LEU A 56 -16.19 -7.60 5.98
C LEU A 56 -16.69 -6.15 6.16
N ASP A 57 -17.79 -5.96 6.89
CA ASP A 57 -18.36 -4.64 7.14
C ASP A 57 -17.42 -3.78 8.01
N ASP A 58 -16.78 -4.36 9.02
CA ASP A 58 -15.79 -3.66 9.83
C ASP A 58 -14.59 -3.21 9.01
N MET A 59 -14.09 -4.06 8.11
CA MET A 59 -13.01 -3.72 7.18
C MET A 59 -13.41 -2.58 6.23
N LEU A 60 -14.63 -2.60 5.70
CA LEU A 60 -15.14 -1.53 4.84
C LEU A 60 -15.23 -0.19 5.59
N VAL A 61 -15.69 -0.22 6.83
CA VAL A 61 -15.73 0.96 7.72
C VAL A 61 -14.31 1.47 8.01
N ALA A 62 -13.38 0.58 8.31
CA ALA A 62 -11.98 0.94 8.56
C ALA A 62 -11.33 1.59 7.32
N ILE A 63 -11.58 1.06 6.12
CA ILE A 63 -11.10 1.66 4.86
C ILE A 63 -11.69 3.08 4.69
N ASP A 64 -12.98 3.25 4.97
CA ASP A 64 -13.62 4.57 4.83
C ASP A 64 -13.11 5.58 5.87
N ALA A 65 -12.68 5.12 7.03
CA ALA A 65 -12.13 5.98 8.08
C ALA A 65 -10.72 6.53 7.78
N VAL A 66 -9.96 5.92 6.85
CA VAL A 66 -8.61 6.39 6.49
C VAL A 66 -8.64 7.84 5.99
N THR A 67 -7.74 8.66 6.46
CA THR A 67 -7.61 10.07 6.09
C THR A 67 -6.34 10.34 5.27
N ASP A 68 -6.27 11.50 4.61
CA ASP A 68 -5.05 11.95 3.92
C ASP A 68 -3.86 12.04 4.89
N ALA A 69 -4.10 12.45 6.13
CA ALA A 69 -3.09 12.52 7.18
C ALA A 69 -2.54 11.13 7.55
N ASP A 70 -3.38 10.09 7.55
CA ASP A 70 -2.94 8.72 7.78
C ASP A 70 -2.04 8.22 6.66
N VAL A 71 -2.39 8.51 5.41
CA VAL A 71 -1.56 8.16 4.25
C VAL A 71 -0.21 8.85 4.34
N ALA A 72 -0.18 10.15 4.61
CA ALA A 72 1.07 10.91 4.76
C ALA A 72 1.94 10.37 5.90
N ARG A 73 1.35 10.09 7.06
CA ARG A 73 2.03 9.50 8.23
C ARG A 73 2.66 8.15 7.89
N VAL A 74 1.93 7.29 7.20
CA VAL A 74 2.42 5.96 6.80
C VAL A 74 3.51 6.08 5.75
N ALA A 75 3.38 6.97 4.76
CA ALA A 75 4.41 7.22 3.76
C ALA A 75 5.73 7.67 4.39
N GLN A 76 5.70 8.59 5.35
CA GLN A 76 6.89 9.03 6.10
C GLN A 76 7.55 7.88 6.87
N ARG A 77 6.76 6.99 7.45
CA ARG A 77 7.26 5.85 8.22
C ARG A 77 7.86 4.75 7.34
N LEU A 78 7.22 4.45 6.20
CA LEU A 78 7.64 3.35 5.32
C LEU A 78 8.82 3.72 4.42
N PHE A 79 8.98 5.00 4.11
CA PHE A 79 10.03 5.49 3.22
C PHE A 79 10.99 6.46 3.92
N PRO A 80 11.68 6.05 4.99
CA PRO A 80 12.70 6.89 5.61
C PRO A 80 13.86 7.09 4.64
N THR A 81 14.52 8.26 4.74
CA THR A 81 15.68 8.59 3.93
C THR A 81 16.79 7.56 4.11
N GLY A 82 17.36 7.08 3.02
CA GLY A 82 18.48 6.13 3.04
C GLY A 82 18.11 4.66 3.24
N SER A 83 16.83 4.29 3.25
CA SER A 83 16.37 2.91 3.47
C SER A 83 16.12 2.10 2.19
N LEU A 84 16.34 2.67 1.01
CA LEU A 84 16.08 1.99 -0.24
C LEU A 84 17.27 1.20 -0.71
N GLY A 85 17.01 -0.05 -1.11
CA GLY A 85 17.93 -0.91 -1.83
C GLY A 85 17.43 -1.16 -3.25
N LEU A 86 18.35 -1.15 -4.23
CA LEU A 86 18.04 -1.49 -5.61
C LEU A 86 18.82 -2.74 -6.01
N THR A 87 18.11 -3.71 -6.58
CA THR A 87 18.72 -4.87 -7.24
C THR A 87 18.26 -4.90 -8.68
N VAL A 88 19.21 -4.95 -9.61
CA VAL A 88 18.93 -5.03 -11.06
C VAL A 88 19.38 -6.40 -11.57
N LEU A 89 18.48 -7.11 -12.21
CA LEU A 89 18.75 -8.39 -12.90
C LEU A 89 18.34 -8.26 -14.35
N GLY A 90 19.25 -8.52 -15.27
CA GLY A 90 18.99 -8.49 -16.72
C GLY A 90 20.25 -8.45 -17.54
N GLY A 91 20.11 -8.63 -18.90
CA GLY A 91 21.17 -8.46 -19.87
C GLY A 91 21.17 -7.02 -20.39
N GLY A 92 22.28 -6.32 -20.24
CA GLY A 92 22.48 -4.94 -20.72
C GLY A 92 23.77 -4.35 -20.17
N THR A 93 24.22 -3.24 -20.71
CA THR A 93 25.25 -2.42 -20.08
C THR A 93 24.68 -1.86 -18.77
N PRO A 94 25.29 -2.10 -17.62
CA PRO A 94 24.84 -1.50 -16.39
C PRO A 94 24.95 0.03 -16.51
N GLU A 95 23.82 0.71 -16.66
CA GLU A 95 23.78 2.12 -16.36
C GLU A 95 24.08 2.23 -14.88
N THR A 96 25.12 3.00 -14.55
CA THR A 96 25.45 3.26 -13.14
C THR A 96 24.32 4.09 -12.55
N ILE A 97 23.53 3.45 -11.67
CA ILE A 97 22.49 4.16 -10.91
C ILE A 97 23.15 4.73 -9.67
N GLU A 98 23.25 6.05 -9.64
CA GLU A 98 23.87 6.78 -8.54
C GLU A 98 22.95 6.77 -7.29
N ALA A 99 23.54 6.76 -6.11
CA ALA A 99 22.79 6.72 -4.85
C ALA A 99 21.82 7.92 -4.70
N GLU A 100 22.17 9.07 -5.27
CA GLU A 100 21.33 10.28 -5.28
C GLU A 100 20.00 10.07 -6.03
N GLN A 101 19.97 9.18 -7.03
CA GLN A 101 18.73 8.84 -7.76
C GLN A 101 17.75 8.07 -6.90
N LEU A 102 18.22 7.37 -5.87
CA LEU A 102 17.43 6.63 -4.89
C LEU A 102 17.14 7.46 -3.63
N ALA A 103 17.71 8.66 -3.50
CA ALA A 103 17.47 9.50 -2.33
C ALA A 103 15.99 9.88 -2.22
N LEU A 104 15.43 9.67 -1.04
CA LEU A 104 14.13 10.15 -0.62
C LEU A 104 14.35 11.35 0.30
N ALA A 105 14.35 12.51 -0.31
CA ALA A 105 14.44 13.75 0.46
C ALA A 105 13.17 13.99 1.27
#